data_f83854d4e8098b3fa2c9f0df0bd8b6bc
#
_entry.id   f83854d4e8098b3fa2c9f0df0bd8b6bc
#
_cell.length_a   1.000
_cell.length_b   1.000
_cell.length_c   1.000
_cell.angle_alpha   90.00
_cell.angle_beta   90.00
_cell.angle_gamma   90.00
#
_symmetry.space_group_name_H-M   'P 1'
#
loop_
_entity.id
_entity.type
_entity.pdbx_description
1 polymer ?
#
loop_
_entity_poly.entity_id
_entity_poly.type
_entity_poly.pdbx_seq_one_letter_code
_entity_poly.pdbx_strand_id
1 'polypeptide(L)'
;LIDDIEKKTVEFKSNYDETEKEPTVLPSQYPNLLVNGAGGIAVGMATSIPPHNLGEIIDGTLALIENKDITIKQLMKHIPGPDFPTGGVIIGKDMIKQGYSKGRGSFKVRGQISIEQAKNGRERLVITSIPYQVNKSVLNERIAQLVREKKIEGIRDIRDESNREGIRVSIDLLSLIHISEPTRLGA
;
A
#
# COMPACT_ATOMS: atom_id res chain seq x y z
N LEU A 1 6.36 -10.25 19.42
CA LEU A 1 6.97 -10.59 18.14
C LEU A 1 8.23 -11.42 18.31
N ILE A 2 9.03 -11.13 19.35
CA ILE A 2 10.34 -11.75 19.62
C ILE A 2 10.38 -12.42 21.01
N ASP A 3 9.26 -12.82 21.57
CA ASP A 3 9.17 -13.33 22.95
C ASP A 3 10.07 -14.54 23.20
N ASP A 4 10.33 -15.33 22.17
CA ASP A 4 11.10 -16.57 22.25
C ASP A 4 12.54 -16.45 21.67
N ILE A 5 13.06 -15.23 21.54
CA ILE A 5 14.40 -15.00 20.97
C ILE A 5 15.51 -15.73 21.73
N GLU A 6 15.34 -15.88 23.05
CA GLU A 6 16.33 -16.54 23.92
C GLU A 6 16.26 -18.07 23.87
N LYS A 7 15.21 -18.65 23.28
CA LYS A 7 15.04 -20.10 23.19
C LYS A 7 15.95 -20.79 22.18
N LYS A 8 16.85 -20.03 21.52
CA LYS A 8 17.83 -20.53 20.54
C LYS A 8 17.19 -21.35 19.41
N THR A 9 16.06 -20.91 18.92
CA THR A 9 15.35 -21.53 17.78
C THR A 9 16.02 -21.25 16.44
N VAL A 10 16.95 -20.30 16.40
CA VAL A 10 17.76 -19.91 15.24
C VAL A 10 19.22 -19.80 15.64
N GLU A 11 20.11 -19.81 14.66
CA GLU A 11 21.54 -19.60 14.88
C GLU A 11 21.83 -18.14 15.20
N PHE A 12 22.84 -17.91 16.03
CA PHE A 12 23.32 -16.58 16.40
C PHE A 12 24.72 -16.36 15.83
N LYS A 13 25.00 -15.17 15.35
CA LYS A 13 26.32 -14.68 14.93
C LYS A 13 26.73 -13.49 15.78
N SER A 14 28.04 -13.15 15.80
CA SER A 14 28.50 -11.91 16.38
C SER A 14 28.03 -10.71 15.55
N ASN A 15 27.74 -9.60 16.22
CA ASN A 15 27.51 -8.30 15.60
C ASN A 15 28.82 -7.74 15.00
N TYR A 16 28.77 -6.54 14.40
CA TYR A 16 29.92 -5.96 13.68
C TYR A 16 31.17 -5.77 14.55
N ASP A 17 31.01 -5.39 15.81
CA ASP A 17 32.10 -5.12 16.75
C ASP A 17 32.44 -6.32 17.70
N GLU A 18 31.76 -7.46 17.46
CA GLU A 18 31.92 -8.71 18.22
C GLU A 18 31.59 -8.60 19.73
N THR A 19 30.96 -7.50 20.14
CA THR A 19 30.60 -7.28 21.55
C THR A 19 29.35 -8.04 21.96
N GLU A 20 28.39 -8.27 21.02
CA GLU A 20 27.11 -8.91 21.27
C GLU A 20 26.81 -9.97 20.21
N LYS A 21 25.83 -10.82 20.49
CA LYS A 21 25.33 -11.81 19.53
C LYS A 21 23.95 -11.43 19.04
N GLU A 22 23.75 -11.55 17.73
CA GLU A 22 22.47 -11.31 17.07
C GLU A 22 21.97 -12.55 16.35
N PRO A 23 20.65 -12.78 16.26
CA PRO A 23 20.11 -13.89 15.49
C PRO A 23 20.36 -13.70 13.99
N THR A 24 20.68 -14.77 13.28
CA THR A 24 20.88 -14.74 11.82
C THR A 24 19.58 -14.46 11.08
N VAL A 25 18.44 -14.88 11.66
CA VAL A 25 17.09 -14.63 11.18
C VAL A 25 16.22 -14.24 12.39
N LEU A 26 15.37 -13.25 12.26
CA LEU A 26 14.45 -12.84 13.32
C LEU A 26 13.45 -13.97 13.61
N PRO A 27 13.45 -14.57 14.82
CA PRO A 27 12.52 -15.65 15.17
C PRO A 27 11.13 -15.11 15.54
N SER A 28 10.42 -14.55 14.56
CA SER A 28 9.09 -14.00 14.79
C SER A 28 8.02 -15.10 14.79
N GLN A 29 6.94 -14.87 15.55
CA GLN A 29 5.85 -15.85 15.71
C GLN A 29 5.00 -16.03 14.46
N TYR A 30 5.09 -15.12 13.49
CA TYR A 30 4.41 -15.16 12.20
C TYR A 30 5.31 -14.58 11.11
N PRO A 31 5.04 -14.77 9.82
CA PRO A 31 5.83 -14.22 8.72
C PRO A 31 5.77 -12.68 8.64
N ASN A 32 6.43 -12.01 9.57
CA ASN A 32 6.40 -10.55 9.74
C ASN A 32 6.86 -9.78 8.49
N LEU A 33 7.83 -10.32 7.74
CA LEU A 33 8.31 -9.72 6.50
C LEU A 33 7.18 -9.52 5.48
N LEU A 34 6.26 -10.47 5.38
CA LEU A 34 5.13 -10.37 4.46
C LEU A 34 4.00 -9.53 5.03
N VAL A 35 3.72 -9.64 6.33
CA VAL A 35 2.64 -8.87 6.96
C VAL A 35 2.94 -7.38 6.96
N ASN A 36 4.12 -6.97 7.42
CA ASN A 36 4.48 -5.56 7.52
C ASN A 36 5.20 -5.03 6.28
N GLY A 37 5.66 -5.91 5.39
CA GLY A 37 6.49 -5.52 4.28
C GLY A 37 7.90 -5.11 4.72
N ALA A 38 8.72 -4.70 3.76
CA ALA A 38 10.05 -4.17 4.00
C ALA A 38 10.43 -3.18 2.90
N GLY A 39 11.11 -2.11 3.29
CA GLY A 39 11.71 -1.16 2.36
C GLY A 39 13.15 -0.91 2.76
N GLY A 40 14.06 -0.97 1.81
CA GLY A 40 15.47 -0.71 2.06
C GLY A 40 16.20 -0.28 0.80
N ILE A 41 17.16 0.62 0.99
CA ILE A 41 18.02 1.12 -0.08
C ILE A 41 19.45 0.80 0.30
N ALA A 42 20.14 0.07 -0.57
CA ALA A 42 21.56 -0.24 -0.44
C ALA A 42 22.30 0.23 -1.69
N VAL A 43 23.64 0.19 -1.63
CA VAL A 43 24.47 0.52 -2.81
C VAL A 43 24.24 -0.55 -3.88
N GLY A 44 23.76 -0.13 -5.03
CA GLY A 44 23.51 -0.99 -6.19
C GLY A 44 22.24 -1.83 -6.16
N MET A 45 21.46 -1.83 -5.05
CA MET A 45 20.19 -2.53 -4.98
C MET A 45 19.20 -1.87 -4.01
N ALA A 46 17.92 -2.08 -4.26
CA ALA A 46 16.84 -1.67 -3.37
C ALA A 46 15.81 -2.80 -3.25
N THR A 47 15.14 -2.88 -2.10
CA THR A 47 14.00 -3.78 -1.90
C THR A 47 12.77 -2.96 -1.51
N SER A 48 11.61 -3.41 -1.97
CA SER A 48 10.31 -2.85 -1.60
C SER A 48 9.29 -3.99 -1.60
N ILE A 49 9.03 -4.53 -0.44
CA ILE A 49 8.06 -5.59 -0.22
C ILE A 49 6.81 -4.93 0.37
N PRO A 50 5.65 -4.99 -0.29
CA PRO A 50 4.42 -4.41 0.23
C PRO A 50 3.89 -5.22 1.42
N PRO A 51 3.12 -4.60 2.33
CA PRO A 51 2.43 -5.30 3.41
C PRO A 51 1.29 -6.17 2.86
N HIS A 52 0.89 -7.17 3.67
CA HIS A 52 -0.17 -8.11 3.35
C HIS A 52 -1.10 -8.30 4.56
N ASN A 53 -2.29 -8.82 4.30
CA ASN A 53 -3.24 -9.15 5.35
C ASN A 53 -2.74 -10.31 6.22
N LEU A 54 -2.79 -10.13 7.55
CA LEU A 54 -2.31 -11.12 8.52
C LEU A 54 -3.06 -12.46 8.39
N GLY A 55 -4.39 -12.42 8.26
CA GLY A 55 -5.20 -13.63 8.11
C GLY A 55 -4.84 -14.41 6.86
N GLU A 56 -4.74 -13.72 5.71
CA GLU A 56 -4.34 -14.33 4.43
C GLU A 56 -2.94 -14.94 4.48
N ILE A 57 -1.99 -14.27 5.15
CA ILE A 57 -0.63 -14.80 5.33
C ILE A 57 -0.64 -16.05 6.22
N ILE A 58 -1.44 -16.07 7.29
CA ILE A 58 -1.57 -17.25 8.15
C ILE A 58 -2.17 -18.41 7.36
N ASP A 59 -3.26 -18.19 6.61
CA ASP A 59 -3.90 -19.22 5.78
C ASP A 59 -2.94 -19.78 4.73
N GLY A 60 -2.18 -18.92 4.07
CA GLY A 60 -1.14 -19.33 3.13
C GLY A 60 -0.01 -20.13 3.80
N THR A 61 0.36 -19.75 5.03
CA THR A 61 1.38 -20.47 5.81
C THR A 61 0.90 -21.85 6.20
N LEU A 62 -0.35 -21.99 6.66
CA LEU A 62 -0.96 -23.27 6.98
C LEU A 62 -1.01 -24.18 5.74
N ALA A 63 -1.44 -23.64 4.60
CA ALA A 63 -1.46 -24.38 3.33
C ALA A 63 -0.06 -24.85 2.91
N LEU A 64 0.99 -24.06 3.15
CA LEU A 64 2.38 -24.43 2.87
C LEU A 64 2.89 -25.54 3.84
N ILE A 65 2.48 -25.50 5.11
CA ILE A 65 2.83 -26.53 6.09
C ILE A 65 2.20 -27.88 5.70
N GLU A 66 0.94 -27.85 5.27
CA GLU A 66 0.21 -29.06 4.83
C GLU A 66 0.79 -29.63 3.52
N ASN A 67 1.20 -28.76 2.61
CA ASN A 67 1.76 -29.15 1.31
C ASN A 67 3.00 -28.33 0.98
N LYS A 68 4.18 -28.87 1.25
CA LYS A 68 5.47 -28.21 1.00
C LYS A 68 5.75 -27.94 -0.48
N ASP A 69 5.11 -28.68 -1.38
CA ASP A 69 5.26 -28.54 -2.85
C ASP A 69 4.20 -27.61 -3.46
N ILE A 70 3.48 -26.86 -2.63
CA ILE A 70 2.45 -25.91 -3.08
C ILE A 70 3.03 -24.90 -4.05
N THR A 71 2.38 -24.70 -5.19
CA THR A 71 2.80 -23.72 -6.18
C THR A 71 2.40 -22.30 -5.81
N ILE A 72 3.13 -21.29 -6.33
CA ILE A 72 2.78 -19.88 -6.17
C ILE A 72 1.33 -19.60 -6.58
N LYS A 73 0.88 -20.19 -7.68
CA LYS A 73 -0.51 -20.05 -8.15
C LYS A 73 -1.54 -20.58 -7.14
N GLN A 74 -1.21 -21.63 -6.41
CA GLN A 74 -2.06 -22.18 -5.36
C GLN A 74 -2.02 -21.31 -4.09
N LEU A 75 -0.82 -20.84 -3.68
CA LEU A 75 -0.67 -19.88 -2.57
C LEU A 75 -1.45 -18.60 -2.81
N MET A 76 -1.49 -18.11 -4.03
CA MET A 76 -2.29 -16.91 -4.39
C MET A 76 -3.80 -17.07 -4.25
N LYS A 77 -4.32 -18.27 -3.95
CA LYS A 77 -5.72 -18.45 -3.55
C LYS A 77 -5.95 -18.00 -2.12
N HIS A 78 -4.93 -18.09 -1.27
CA HIS A 78 -4.93 -17.67 0.13
C HIS A 78 -4.40 -16.24 0.27
N ILE A 79 -3.37 -15.89 -0.51
CA ILE A 79 -2.71 -14.57 -0.51
C ILE A 79 -2.90 -13.94 -1.90
N PRO A 80 -4.05 -13.32 -2.19
CA PRO A 80 -4.37 -12.80 -3.52
C PRO A 80 -3.52 -11.59 -3.93
N GLY A 81 -3.01 -10.83 -2.97
CA GLY A 81 -2.19 -9.65 -3.23
C GLY A 81 -1.84 -8.85 -1.98
N PRO A 82 -1.10 -7.77 -2.14
CA PRO A 82 -0.82 -6.82 -1.06
C PRO A 82 -2.08 -6.23 -0.45
N ASP A 83 -2.02 -5.93 0.85
CA ASP A 83 -3.07 -5.24 1.60
C ASP A 83 -2.45 -4.05 2.34
N PHE A 84 -2.88 -2.84 1.99
CA PHE A 84 -2.30 -1.61 2.53
C PHE A 84 -3.12 -1.07 3.70
N PRO A 85 -2.49 -0.61 4.79
CA PRO A 85 -3.19 -0.08 5.95
C PRO A 85 -4.03 1.17 5.65
N THR A 86 -3.71 1.88 4.58
CA THR A 86 -4.47 3.05 4.12
C THR A 86 -5.59 2.70 3.14
N GLY A 87 -5.81 1.42 2.84
CA GLY A 87 -6.78 0.97 1.85
C GLY A 87 -6.35 1.31 0.41
N GLY A 88 -7.33 1.50 -0.45
CA GLY A 88 -7.11 1.76 -1.87
C GLY A 88 -7.45 0.56 -2.75
N VAL A 89 -7.26 0.73 -4.05
CA VAL A 89 -7.54 -0.29 -5.06
C VAL A 89 -6.29 -0.55 -5.88
N ILE A 90 -5.84 -1.80 -5.93
CA ILE A 90 -4.72 -2.21 -6.79
C ILE A 90 -5.24 -2.46 -8.20
N ILE A 91 -4.55 -1.87 -9.18
CA ILE A 91 -4.85 -2.03 -10.60
C ILE A 91 -3.73 -2.87 -11.22
N GLY A 92 -4.09 -3.99 -11.85
CA GLY A 92 -3.13 -4.85 -12.53
C GLY A 92 -2.84 -6.17 -11.80
N LYS A 93 -3.85 -7.05 -11.70
CA LYS A 93 -3.74 -8.36 -11.04
C LYS A 93 -2.60 -9.24 -11.61
N ASP A 94 -2.36 -9.17 -12.92
CA ASP A 94 -1.29 -9.93 -13.55
C ASP A 94 0.11 -9.50 -13.09
N MET A 95 0.26 -8.21 -12.75
CA MET A 95 1.52 -7.67 -12.25
C MET A 95 1.85 -8.17 -10.83
N ILE A 96 0.82 -8.42 -10.00
CA ILE A 96 0.99 -9.05 -8.68
C ILE A 96 1.54 -10.47 -8.86
N LYS A 97 0.92 -11.25 -9.76
CA LYS A 97 1.37 -12.61 -10.07
C LYS A 97 2.80 -12.62 -10.59
N GLN A 98 3.15 -11.66 -11.44
CA GLN A 98 4.52 -11.51 -11.94
C GLN A 98 5.49 -11.17 -10.81
N GLY A 99 5.12 -10.25 -9.91
CA GLY A 99 5.89 -9.88 -8.74
C GLY A 99 6.20 -11.08 -7.84
N TYR A 100 5.18 -11.87 -7.52
CA TYR A 100 5.34 -13.08 -6.70
C TYR A 100 6.18 -14.18 -7.39
N SER A 101 6.05 -14.31 -8.71
CA SER A 101 6.76 -15.37 -9.45
C SER A 101 8.20 -15.02 -9.78
N LYS A 102 8.49 -13.75 -10.06
CA LYS A 102 9.80 -13.28 -10.55
C LYS A 102 10.57 -12.41 -9.54
N GLY A 103 9.94 -12.08 -8.39
CA GLY A 103 10.51 -11.15 -7.42
C GLY A 103 10.53 -9.68 -7.90
N ARG A 104 9.94 -9.38 -9.06
CA ARG A 104 9.84 -8.03 -9.61
C ARG A 104 8.48 -7.82 -10.28
N GLY A 105 7.80 -6.76 -9.90
CA GLY A 105 6.52 -6.37 -10.47
C GLY A 105 6.26 -4.90 -10.18
N SER A 106 5.42 -4.27 -10.99
CA SER A 106 4.95 -2.90 -10.77
C SER A 106 3.45 -2.87 -10.93
N PHE A 107 2.74 -2.37 -9.97
CA PHE A 107 1.29 -2.19 -10.03
C PHE A 107 0.93 -0.77 -9.58
N LYS A 108 -0.23 -0.31 -10.00
CA LYS A 108 -0.75 0.99 -9.60
C LYS A 108 -1.72 0.83 -8.45
N VAL A 109 -1.63 1.72 -7.46
CA VAL A 109 -2.60 1.82 -6.38
C VAL A 109 -3.38 3.11 -6.56
N ARG A 110 -4.71 3.01 -6.51
CA ARG A 110 -5.63 4.14 -6.60
C ARG A 110 -6.32 4.34 -5.26
N GLY A 111 -6.38 5.59 -4.81
CA GLY A 111 -7.21 5.97 -3.67
C GLY A 111 -8.71 5.84 -3.96
N GLN A 112 -9.53 5.92 -2.95
CA GLN A 112 -10.97 5.89 -3.07
C GLN A 112 -11.51 7.33 -3.17
N ILE A 113 -12.42 7.52 -4.12
CA ILE A 113 -13.08 8.80 -4.35
C ILE A 113 -14.58 8.53 -4.40
N SER A 114 -15.36 9.32 -3.67
CA SER A 114 -16.82 9.33 -3.71
C SER A 114 -17.33 10.67 -4.24
N ILE A 115 -18.53 10.64 -4.80
CA ILE A 115 -19.23 11.85 -5.24
C ILE A 115 -20.29 12.16 -4.18
N GLU A 116 -20.27 13.36 -3.63
CA GLU A 116 -21.25 13.86 -2.68
C GLU A 116 -21.95 15.10 -3.24
N GLN A 117 -23.22 15.30 -2.88
CA GLN A 117 -23.90 16.55 -3.15
C GLN A 117 -23.66 17.54 -2.00
N ALA A 118 -23.16 18.72 -2.34
CA ALA A 118 -23.04 19.81 -1.38
C ALA A 118 -24.43 20.45 -1.09
N LYS A 119 -24.56 21.13 0.04
CA LYS A 119 -25.81 21.78 0.49
C LYS A 119 -26.43 22.75 -0.53
N ASN A 120 -25.67 23.23 -1.48
CA ASN A 120 -26.09 24.13 -2.55
C ASN A 120 -26.44 23.40 -3.87
N GLY A 121 -26.64 22.08 -3.83
CA GLY A 121 -26.98 21.25 -4.99
C GLY A 121 -25.81 20.99 -5.95
N ARG A 122 -24.60 21.47 -5.66
CA ARG A 122 -23.42 21.21 -6.46
C ARG A 122 -22.78 19.89 -6.06
N GLU A 123 -22.05 19.29 -6.98
CA GLU A 123 -21.34 18.07 -6.73
C GLU A 123 -19.91 18.35 -6.24
N ARG A 124 -19.47 17.43 -5.42
CA ARG A 124 -18.19 17.46 -4.75
C ARG A 124 -17.55 16.09 -4.86
N LEU A 125 -16.28 16.04 -5.22
CA LEU A 125 -15.47 14.83 -5.09
C LEU A 125 -14.88 14.78 -3.69
N VAL A 126 -15.01 13.64 -3.03
CA VAL A 126 -14.41 13.43 -1.70
C VAL A 126 -13.43 12.28 -1.79
N ILE A 127 -12.16 12.57 -1.54
CA ILE A 127 -11.11 11.57 -1.42
C ILE A 127 -11.16 11.02 0.00
N THR A 128 -11.50 9.75 0.13
CA THR A 128 -11.61 9.04 1.41
C THR A 128 -10.43 8.15 1.73
N SER A 129 -9.62 7.80 0.72
CA SER A 129 -8.33 7.15 0.94
C SER A 129 -7.31 7.61 -0.11
N ILE A 130 -6.05 7.66 0.29
CA ILE A 130 -4.92 7.92 -0.60
C ILE A 130 -4.01 6.69 -0.64
N PRO A 131 -3.26 6.46 -1.72
CA PRO A 131 -2.33 5.34 -1.80
C PRO A 131 -1.32 5.35 -0.64
N TYR A 132 -0.92 4.15 -0.23
CA TYR A 132 0.09 3.96 0.81
C TYR A 132 1.38 4.71 0.48
N GLN A 133 1.99 5.34 1.49
CA GLN A 133 3.21 6.16 1.37
C GLN A 133 3.07 7.46 0.55
N VAL A 134 1.88 7.80 0.07
CA VAL A 134 1.64 9.11 -0.56
C VAL A 134 1.39 10.16 0.52
N ASN A 135 2.12 11.27 0.45
CA ASN A 135 1.92 12.40 1.35
C ASN A 135 0.71 13.23 0.91
N LYS A 136 -0.29 13.34 1.80
CA LYS A 136 -1.54 14.06 1.56
C LYS A 136 -1.32 15.53 1.19
N SER A 137 -0.44 16.22 1.89
CA SER A 137 -0.18 17.64 1.64
C SER A 137 0.42 17.85 0.26
N VAL A 138 1.40 17.04 -0.12
CA VAL A 138 2.03 17.10 -1.46
C VAL A 138 0.99 16.78 -2.56
N LEU A 139 0.09 15.82 -2.32
CA LEU A 139 -0.99 15.51 -3.25
C LEU A 139 -1.91 16.72 -3.45
N ASN A 140 -2.35 17.35 -2.35
CA ASN A 140 -3.23 18.53 -2.41
C ASN A 140 -2.56 19.70 -3.11
N GLU A 141 -1.28 19.97 -2.80
CA GLU A 141 -0.49 21.02 -3.48
C GLU A 141 -0.36 20.75 -4.99
N ARG A 142 -0.12 19.48 -5.35
CA ARG A 142 0.00 19.09 -6.76
C ARG A 142 -1.31 19.29 -7.51
N ILE A 143 -2.44 18.92 -6.93
CA ILE A 143 -3.76 19.17 -7.54
C ILE A 143 -3.98 20.68 -7.70
N ALA A 144 -3.73 21.48 -6.65
CA ALA A 144 -3.88 22.93 -6.69
C ALA A 144 -2.95 23.58 -7.75
N GLN A 145 -1.74 23.06 -7.91
CA GLN A 145 -0.82 23.51 -8.95
C GLN A 145 -1.37 23.22 -10.35
N LEU A 146 -1.87 22.00 -10.60
CA LEU A 146 -2.45 21.62 -11.90
C LEU A 146 -3.67 22.49 -12.27
N VAL A 147 -4.46 22.87 -11.27
CA VAL A 147 -5.58 23.80 -11.45
C VAL A 147 -5.07 25.20 -11.83
N ARG A 148 -4.05 25.71 -11.13
CA ARG A 148 -3.42 27.02 -11.45
C ARG A 148 -2.78 27.04 -12.84
N GLU A 149 -2.16 25.95 -13.23
CA GLU A 149 -1.57 25.76 -14.57
C GLU A 149 -2.62 25.51 -15.67
N LYS A 150 -3.92 25.51 -15.33
CA LYS A 150 -5.05 25.21 -16.23
C LYS A 150 -4.95 23.85 -16.94
N LYS A 151 -4.24 22.89 -16.32
CA LYS A 151 -4.17 21.50 -16.80
C LYS A 151 -5.37 20.68 -16.36
N ILE A 152 -6.01 21.07 -15.28
CA ILE A 152 -7.28 20.53 -14.78
C ILE A 152 -8.24 21.70 -14.66
N GLU A 153 -9.37 21.60 -15.33
CA GLU A 153 -10.46 22.57 -15.28
C GLU A 153 -11.65 22.02 -14.47
N GLY A 154 -12.56 22.88 -14.05
CA GLY A 154 -13.77 22.47 -13.35
C GLY A 154 -13.64 22.33 -11.83
N ILE A 155 -12.47 22.54 -11.26
CA ILE A 155 -12.26 22.59 -9.80
C ILE A 155 -12.40 24.03 -9.32
N ARG A 156 -13.25 24.23 -8.32
CA ARG A 156 -13.49 25.53 -7.68
C ARG A 156 -12.61 25.72 -6.43
N ASP A 157 -12.59 24.69 -5.57
CA ASP A 157 -11.92 24.76 -4.27
C ASP A 157 -11.48 23.36 -3.83
N ILE A 158 -10.41 23.32 -3.04
CA ILE A 158 -9.86 22.08 -2.44
C ILE A 158 -9.70 22.33 -0.96
N ARG A 159 -10.34 21.48 -0.14
CA ARG A 159 -10.28 21.59 1.32
C ARG A 159 -9.88 20.26 1.94
N ASP A 160 -8.99 20.32 2.91
CA ASP A 160 -8.65 19.18 3.74
C ASP A 160 -9.54 19.21 4.98
N GLU A 161 -10.50 18.30 5.01
CA GLU A 161 -11.46 18.10 6.10
C GLU A 161 -11.11 16.85 6.93
N SER A 162 -9.88 16.31 6.78
CA SER A 162 -9.44 15.11 7.49
C SER A 162 -9.41 15.34 9.01
N ASN A 163 -9.84 14.34 9.74
CA ASN A 163 -9.92 14.35 11.20
C ASN A 163 -9.45 13.01 11.79
N ARG A 164 -9.80 12.71 13.04
CA ARG A 164 -9.46 11.46 13.72
C ARG A 164 -10.18 10.23 13.14
N GLU A 165 -11.27 10.43 12.40
CA GLU A 165 -12.03 9.34 11.76
C GLU A 165 -11.39 8.90 10.44
N GLY A 166 -10.56 9.74 9.82
CA GLY A 166 -9.83 9.38 8.62
C GLY A 166 -9.53 10.53 7.67
N ILE A 167 -9.09 10.13 6.49
CA ILE A 167 -8.77 11.06 5.39
C ILE A 167 -10.07 11.52 4.74
N ARG A 168 -10.21 12.84 4.62
CA ARG A 168 -11.28 13.48 3.90
C ARG A 168 -10.77 14.74 3.21
N VAL A 169 -10.49 14.65 1.92
CA VAL A 169 -10.15 15.81 1.10
C VAL A 169 -11.32 16.08 0.16
N SER A 170 -11.96 17.23 0.30
CA SER A 170 -13.11 17.62 -0.51
C SER A 170 -12.69 18.58 -1.62
N ILE A 171 -13.14 18.27 -2.82
CA ILE A 171 -12.89 19.03 -4.05
C ILE A 171 -14.24 19.49 -4.58
N ASP A 172 -14.53 20.78 -4.45
CA ASP A 172 -15.74 21.39 -4.96
C ASP A 172 -15.63 21.60 -6.47
N LEU A 173 -16.62 21.12 -7.21
CA LEU A 173 -16.67 21.25 -8.67
C LEU A 173 -17.46 22.48 -9.12
N LEU A 174 -17.10 23.06 -10.24
CA LEU A 174 -17.85 24.14 -10.89
C LEU A 174 -19.11 23.59 -11.58
N SER A 175 -18.99 22.45 -12.27
CA SER A 175 -20.08 21.69 -12.89
C SER A 175 -19.58 20.31 -13.31
N LEU A 176 -20.45 19.27 -13.27
CA LEU A 176 -20.12 17.92 -13.74
C LEU A 176 -20.10 17.75 -15.28
N ILE A 177 -20.52 18.76 -16.03
CA ILE A 177 -20.75 18.63 -17.49
C ILE A 177 -19.48 18.20 -18.26
N HIS A 178 -18.30 18.20 -17.63
CA HIS A 178 -17.02 17.90 -18.28
C HIS A 178 -16.18 16.78 -17.65
N ILE A 179 -16.73 15.97 -16.75
CA ILE A 179 -16.01 14.77 -16.25
C ILE A 179 -16.43 13.56 -17.08
N SER A 180 -16.13 13.58 -18.36
CA SER A 180 -16.08 12.38 -19.17
C SER A 180 -14.69 11.74 -19.00
N GLU A 181 -14.64 10.59 -18.32
CA GLU A 181 -13.51 9.72 -18.00
C GLU A 181 -12.62 10.13 -16.79
N PRO A 182 -12.29 9.17 -15.92
CA PRO A 182 -11.30 9.37 -14.88
C PRO A 182 -9.94 9.59 -15.51
N THR A 183 -9.51 10.82 -15.60
CA THR A 183 -8.18 11.19 -16.06
C THR A 183 -7.17 10.41 -15.26
N ARG A 184 -6.38 9.58 -15.93
CA ARG A 184 -5.27 8.83 -15.35
C ARG A 184 -4.30 9.81 -14.69
N LEU A 185 -4.45 10.03 -13.40
CA LEU A 185 -3.39 10.61 -12.58
C LEU A 185 -2.30 9.54 -12.47
N GLY A 186 -1.46 9.48 -13.50
CA GLY A 186 -0.24 8.69 -13.46
C GLY A 186 0.74 9.34 -12.50
N ALA A 187 1.11 8.63 -11.47
CA ALA A 187 2.31 8.91 -10.69
C ALA A 187 3.49 8.14 -11.29
#